data_8afe661e6fa4c8c0eed00dc12835380f
#
_entry.id   8afe661e6fa4c8c0eed00dc12835380f
#
_cell.length_a   1.000
_cell.length_b   1.000
_cell.length_c   1.000
_cell.angle_alpha   90.00
_cell.angle_beta   90.00
_cell.angle_gamma   90.00
#
_symmetry.space_group_name_H-M   'P 1'
#
loop_
_entity.id
_entity.type
_entity.pdbx_description
1 polymer ?
#
loop_
_entity_poly.entity_id
_entity_poly.type
_entity_poly.pdbx_seq_one_letter_code
_entity_poly.pdbx_strand_id
1 'polypeptide(L)'
;MNPYLVFGLLSIALGVIPFLLVYLNTGWHPYLVWLGAWSFSAFVLYVIDKTLAKAKGLRIPELILNLLAVVGGFAGCWAGMFAFHHKSNRSKHPIMWLVLIASTIGHAALIVVWLIF
;
A
#
# COMPACT_ATOMS: atom_id res chain seq x y z
N MET A 1 0.36 -13.25 19.34
CA MET A 1 0.30 -13.42 17.89
C MET A 1 1.23 -12.41 17.22
N ASN A 2 2.01 -12.85 16.24
CA ASN A 2 3.00 -11.98 15.58
C ASN A 2 2.30 -11.01 14.61
N PRO A 3 2.36 -9.68 14.84
CA PRO A 3 1.70 -8.74 13.94
C PRO A 3 2.30 -8.73 12.54
N TYR A 4 3.58 -9.05 12.37
CA TYR A 4 4.18 -9.14 11.04
C TYR A 4 3.53 -10.27 10.23
N LEU A 5 3.29 -11.41 10.86
CA LEU A 5 2.67 -12.55 10.19
C LEU A 5 1.21 -12.26 9.86
N VAL A 6 0.44 -11.76 10.85
CA VAL A 6 -0.99 -11.52 10.67
C VAL A 6 -1.26 -10.46 9.60
N PHE A 7 -0.64 -9.30 9.73
CA PHE A 7 -0.89 -8.20 8.79
C PHE A 7 -0.19 -8.40 7.46
N GLY A 8 0.93 -9.12 7.44
CA GLY A 8 1.57 -9.51 6.21
C GLY A 8 0.70 -10.42 5.36
N LEU A 9 0.12 -11.45 5.99
CA LEU A 9 -0.80 -12.35 5.29
C LEU A 9 -2.06 -11.62 4.83
N LEU A 10 -2.61 -10.75 5.68
CA LEU A 10 -3.78 -9.96 5.33
C LEU A 10 -3.49 -9.05 4.14
N SER A 11 -2.35 -8.38 4.13
CA SER A 11 -1.98 -7.48 3.03
C SER A 11 -1.83 -8.25 1.71
N ILE A 12 -1.21 -9.43 1.75
CA ILE A 12 -1.04 -10.26 0.57
C ILE A 12 -2.41 -10.71 0.05
N ALA A 13 -3.30 -11.15 0.93
CA ALA A 13 -4.63 -11.56 0.52
C ALA A 13 -5.41 -10.41 -0.11
N LEU A 14 -5.35 -9.23 0.50
CA LEU A 14 -6.04 -8.03 0.00
C LEU A 14 -5.45 -7.51 -1.31
N GLY A 15 -4.20 -7.84 -1.61
CA GLY A 15 -3.57 -7.47 -2.87
C GLY A 15 -3.81 -8.54 -3.96
N VAL A 16 -3.54 -9.79 -3.63
CA VAL A 16 -3.58 -10.88 -4.62
C VAL A 16 -5.00 -11.22 -5.05
N ILE A 17 -5.94 -11.31 -4.11
CA ILE A 17 -7.31 -11.71 -4.44
C ILE A 17 -7.98 -10.69 -5.38
N PRO A 18 -8.00 -9.38 -5.08
CA PRO A 18 -8.54 -8.41 -6.03
C PRO A 18 -7.78 -8.37 -7.35
N PHE A 19 -6.45 -8.55 -7.32
CA PHE A 19 -5.67 -8.61 -8.55
C PHE A 19 -6.17 -9.73 -9.47
N LEU A 20 -6.31 -10.94 -8.94
CA LEU A 20 -6.75 -12.07 -9.73
C LEU A 20 -8.19 -11.89 -10.21
N LEU A 21 -9.07 -11.40 -9.34
CA LEU A 21 -10.47 -11.21 -9.70
C LEU A 21 -10.61 -10.21 -10.86
N VAL A 22 -9.93 -9.08 -10.79
CA VAL A 22 -10.03 -8.06 -11.82
C VAL A 22 -9.30 -8.49 -13.09
N TYR A 23 -8.09 -8.99 -12.95
CA TYR A 23 -7.27 -9.37 -14.10
C TYR A 23 -7.93 -10.50 -14.92
N LEU A 24 -8.43 -11.54 -14.25
CA LEU A 24 -9.02 -12.68 -14.94
C LEU A 24 -10.38 -12.35 -15.59
N ASN A 25 -11.06 -11.33 -15.08
CA ASN A 25 -12.40 -10.99 -15.59
C ASN A 25 -12.43 -9.82 -16.57
N THR A 26 -11.37 -8.97 -16.60
CA THR A 26 -11.38 -7.79 -17.46
C THR A 26 -10.37 -7.85 -18.58
N GLY A 27 -9.27 -8.58 -18.40
CA GLY A 27 -8.19 -8.57 -19.37
C GLY A 27 -7.42 -7.27 -19.43
N TRP A 28 -7.60 -6.39 -18.45
CA TRP A 28 -6.84 -5.14 -18.38
C TRP A 28 -5.35 -5.41 -18.21
N HIS A 29 -4.53 -4.38 -18.49
CA HIS A 29 -3.08 -4.52 -18.40
C HIS A 29 -2.70 -4.97 -16.98
N PRO A 30 -1.90 -6.04 -16.84
CA PRO A 30 -1.62 -6.62 -15.51
C PRO A 30 -0.93 -5.64 -14.56
N TYR A 31 -0.06 -4.76 -15.06
CA TYR A 31 0.62 -3.79 -14.20
C TYR A 31 -0.37 -2.79 -13.58
N LEU A 32 -1.32 -2.30 -14.37
CA LEU A 32 -2.34 -1.37 -13.87
C LEU A 32 -3.24 -2.03 -12.84
N VAL A 33 -3.65 -3.27 -13.09
CA VAL A 33 -4.46 -4.03 -12.12
C VAL A 33 -3.65 -4.28 -10.85
N TRP A 34 -2.36 -4.58 -10.99
CA TRP A 34 -1.43 -4.79 -9.88
C TRP A 34 -1.37 -3.54 -8.99
N LEU A 35 -1.16 -2.36 -9.60
CA LEU A 35 -1.11 -1.10 -8.85
C LEU A 35 -2.42 -0.83 -8.11
N GLY A 36 -3.55 -1.04 -8.79
CA GLY A 36 -4.86 -0.83 -8.18
C GLY A 36 -5.12 -1.78 -7.01
N ALA A 37 -4.80 -3.07 -7.18
CA ALA A 37 -5.04 -4.07 -6.15
C ALA A 37 -4.19 -3.80 -4.91
N TRP A 38 -2.89 -3.51 -5.09
CA TRP A 38 -2.02 -3.25 -3.96
C TRP A 38 -2.31 -1.90 -3.31
N SER A 39 -2.78 -0.90 -4.08
CA SER A 39 -3.25 0.36 -3.51
C SER A 39 -4.49 0.16 -2.66
N PHE A 40 -5.40 -0.70 -3.10
CA PHE A 40 -6.57 -1.08 -2.29
C PHE A 40 -6.14 -1.74 -0.98
N SER A 41 -5.23 -2.70 -1.05
CA SER A 41 -4.68 -3.36 0.14
C SER A 41 -4.06 -2.35 1.10
N ALA A 42 -3.21 -1.45 0.58
CA ALA A 42 -2.55 -0.44 1.41
C ALA A 42 -3.56 0.48 2.08
N PHE A 43 -4.56 0.95 1.34
CA PHE A 43 -5.59 1.81 1.89
C PHE A 43 -6.35 1.13 3.02
N VAL A 44 -6.75 -0.12 2.81
CA VAL A 44 -7.46 -0.90 3.84
C VAL A 44 -6.60 -1.04 5.09
N LEU A 45 -5.30 -1.31 4.93
CA LEU A 45 -4.41 -1.43 6.09
C LEU A 45 -4.23 -0.11 6.83
N TYR A 46 -4.22 1.03 6.13
CA TYR A 46 -4.20 2.33 6.80
C TYR A 46 -5.47 2.56 7.61
N VAL A 47 -6.63 2.17 7.09
CA VAL A 47 -7.90 2.24 7.84
C VAL A 47 -7.82 1.37 9.09
N ILE A 48 -7.35 0.15 8.94
CA ILE A 48 -7.22 -0.79 10.07
C ILE A 48 -6.25 -0.24 11.10
N ASP A 49 -5.09 0.27 10.67
CA ASP A 49 -4.08 0.79 11.59
C ASP A 49 -4.63 1.98 12.38
N LYS A 50 -5.38 2.88 11.74
CA LYS A 50 -6.01 4.00 12.43
C LYS A 50 -7.03 3.51 13.47
N THR A 51 -7.84 2.53 13.12
CA THR A 51 -8.82 1.94 14.02
C THR A 51 -8.14 1.28 15.22
N LEU A 52 -7.09 0.51 14.98
CA LEU A 52 -6.32 -0.14 16.05
C LEU A 52 -5.64 0.88 16.96
N ALA A 53 -5.15 1.98 16.40
CA ALA A 53 -4.52 3.04 17.18
C ALA A 53 -5.51 3.65 18.16
N LYS A 54 -6.75 3.90 17.73
CA LYS A 54 -7.79 4.43 18.60
C LYS A 54 -8.18 3.46 19.70
N ALA A 55 -8.20 2.17 19.39
CA ALA A 55 -8.56 1.13 20.34
C ALA A 55 -7.40 0.75 21.27
N LYS A 56 -6.21 1.31 21.03
CA LYS A 56 -4.98 0.97 21.77
C LYS A 56 -4.63 -0.51 21.68
N GLY A 57 -4.99 -1.13 20.55
CA GLY A 57 -4.69 -2.53 20.30
C GLY A 57 -3.39 -2.69 19.53
N LEU A 58 -3.29 -3.82 18.82
CA LEU A 58 -2.13 -4.08 17.95
C LEU A 58 -2.04 -3.01 16.86
N ARG A 59 -0.81 -2.68 16.49
CA ARG A 59 -0.55 -1.74 15.41
C ARG A 59 0.06 -2.49 14.23
N ILE A 60 -0.25 -2.03 13.03
CA ILE A 60 0.38 -2.59 11.85
C ILE A 60 1.82 -2.10 11.78
N PRO A 61 2.81 -3.01 11.64
CA PRO A 61 4.22 -2.58 11.54
C PRO A 61 4.44 -1.67 10.34
N GLU A 62 5.26 -0.61 10.52
CA GLU A 62 5.63 0.28 9.42
C GLU A 62 6.25 -0.46 8.25
N LEU A 63 7.01 -1.52 8.53
CA LEU A 63 7.65 -2.32 7.50
C LEU A 63 6.63 -2.83 6.48
N ILE A 64 5.47 -3.30 6.95
CA ILE A 64 4.43 -3.82 6.06
C ILE A 64 3.87 -2.70 5.19
N LEU A 65 3.59 -1.53 5.77
CA LEU A 65 3.10 -0.39 5.02
C LEU A 65 4.13 0.09 3.99
N ASN A 66 5.41 0.08 4.37
CA ASN A 66 6.49 0.45 3.46
C ASN A 66 6.62 -0.54 2.30
N LEU A 67 6.54 -1.83 2.58
CA LEU A 67 6.60 -2.85 1.54
C LEU A 67 5.43 -2.75 0.57
N LEU A 68 4.24 -2.42 1.07
CA LEU A 68 3.08 -2.21 0.21
C LEU A 68 3.30 -1.06 -0.77
N ALA A 69 3.91 0.03 -0.30
CA ALA A 69 4.22 1.16 -1.17
C ALA A 69 5.20 0.74 -2.28
N VAL A 70 6.25 0.01 -1.92
CA VAL A 70 7.27 -0.45 -2.88
C VAL A 70 6.68 -1.41 -3.91
N VAL A 71 5.84 -2.33 -3.47
CA VAL A 71 5.24 -3.35 -4.35
C VAL A 71 4.31 -2.74 -5.39
N GLY A 72 3.67 -1.64 -5.07
CA GLY A 72 2.74 -0.98 -6.00
C GLY A 72 1.60 -0.28 -5.30
N GLY A 73 1.52 -0.34 -3.99
CA GLY A 73 0.45 0.28 -3.22
C GLY A 73 0.66 1.75 -2.89
N PHE A 74 1.59 2.43 -3.57
CA PHE A 74 1.93 3.81 -3.22
C PHE A 74 0.72 4.76 -3.28
N ALA A 75 -0.16 4.59 -4.27
CA ALA A 75 -1.35 5.44 -4.38
C ALA A 75 -2.28 5.25 -3.18
N GLY A 76 -2.47 4.00 -2.74
CA GLY A 76 -3.27 3.71 -1.54
C GLY A 76 -2.63 4.26 -0.28
N CYS A 77 -1.30 4.23 -0.19
CA CYS A 77 -0.59 4.82 0.94
C CYS A 77 -0.80 6.33 1.00
N TRP A 78 -0.67 7.03 -0.14
CA TRP A 78 -0.94 8.46 -0.21
C TRP A 78 -2.38 8.77 0.21
N ALA A 79 -3.34 8.02 -0.34
CA ALA A 79 -4.76 8.21 -0.02
C ALA A 79 -5.03 7.99 1.47
N GLY A 80 -4.45 6.92 2.05
CA GLY A 80 -4.63 6.63 3.46
C GLY A 80 -4.05 7.69 4.36
N MET A 81 -2.85 8.17 4.05
CA MET A 81 -2.21 9.21 4.84
C MET A 81 -3.01 10.51 4.84
N PHE A 82 -3.45 10.96 3.65
CA PHE A 82 -4.18 12.22 3.56
C PHE A 82 -5.62 12.11 4.04
N ALA A 83 -6.30 11.00 3.74
CA ALA A 83 -7.70 10.84 4.14
C ALA A 83 -7.86 10.77 5.66
N PHE A 84 -6.92 10.14 6.34
CA PHE A 84 -7.02 9.90 7.78
C PHE A 84 -6.02 10.68 8.60
N HIS A 85 -5.16 11.48 7.96
CA HIS A 85 -4.05 12.20 8.61
C HIS A 85 -3.22 11.27 9.49
N HIS A 86 -3.11 10.00 9.07
CA HIS A 86 -2.46 8.95 9.85
C HIS A 86 -1.05 8.72 9.34
N LYS A 87 -0.09 8.74 10.29
CA LYS A 87 1.33 8.55 9.98
C LYS A 87 1.88 9.58 9.00
N SER A 88 1.25 10.75 8.92
CA SER A 88 1.68 11.82 8.03
C SER A 88 2.77 12.71 8.61
N ASN A 89 3.11 12.55 9.89
CA ASN A 89 4.11 13.36 10.57
C ASN A 89 5.52 12.90 10.17
N ARG A 90 6.22 13.75 9.43
CA ARG A 90 7.57 13.45 8.96
C ARG A 90 8.56 13.23 10.11
N SER A 91 8.39 13.96 11.22
CA SER A 91 9.29 13.84 12.37
C SER A 91 9.21 12.46 13.01
N LYS A 92 8.03 11.88 13.05
CA LYS A 92 7.82 10.56 13.65
C LYS A 92 8.08 9.42 12.70
N HIS A 93 7.84 9.63 11.40
CA HIS A 93 7.90 8.55 10.41
C HIS A 93 8.71 8.97 9.19
N PRO A 94 10.00 9.36 9.38
CA PRO A 94 10.81 9.83 8.24
C PRO A 94 11.08 8.75 7.21
N ILE A 95 11.25 7.49 7.65
CA ILE A 95 11.51 6.39 6.73
C ILE A 95 10.30 6.12 5.86
N MET A 96 9.09 6.20 6.42
CA MET A 96 7.86 6.02 5.64
C MET A 96 7.75 7.07 4.53
N TRP A 97 8.06 8.32 4.83
CA TRP A 97 8.04 9.38 3.83
C TRP A 97 9.07 9.13 2.72
N LEU A 98 10.29 8.73 3.10
CA LEU A 98 11.33 8.43 2.12
C LEU A 98 10.94 7.26 1.21
N VAL A 99 10.45 6.18 1.80
CA VAL A 99 10.04 4.99 1.04
C VAL A 99 8.89 5.33 0.11
N LEU A 100 7.90 6.07 0.60
CA LEU A 100 6.73 6.42 -0.20
C LEU A 100 7.11 7.32 -1.38
N ILE A 101 7.93 8.33 -1.14
CA ILE A 101 8.39 9.23 -2.21
C ILE A 101 9.22 8.45 -3.23
N ALA A 102 10.16 7.63 -2.77
CA ALA A 102 10.99 6.82 -3.65
C ALA A 102 10.16 5.85 -4.48
N SER A 103 9.17 5.20 -3.87
CA SER A 103 8.27 4.28 -4.56
C SER A 103 7.44 5.00 -5.62
N THR A 104 6.94 6.18 -5.29
CA THR A 104 6.17 7.00 -6.24
C THR A 104 7.01 7.38 -7.44
N ILE A 105 8.23 7.84 -7.20
CA ILE A 105 9.15 8.21 -8.29
C ILE A 105 9.48 6.99 -9.14
N GLY A 106 9.79 5.86 -8.51
CA GLY A 106 10.13 4.62 -9.21
C GLY A 106 8.99 4.12 -10.10
N HIS A 107 7.79 4.08 -9.55
CA HIS A 107 6.63 3.63 -10.33
C HIS A 107 6.24 4.64 -11.41
N ALA A 108 6.38 5.94 -11.14
CA ALA A 108 6.16 6.97 -12.16
C ALA A 108 7.13 6.79 -13.34
N ALA A 109 8.40 6.52 -13.04
CA ALA A 109 9.40 6.26 -14.07
C ALA A 109 9.05 5.02 -14.90
N LEU A 110 8.60 3.94 -14.24
CA LEU A 110 8.19 2.72 -14.93
C LEU A 110 6.98 2.97 -15.84
N ILE A 111 6.02 3.75 -15.39
CA ILE A 111 4.84 4.10 -16.19
C ILE A 111 5.25 4.91 -17.39
N VAL A 112 6.12 5.90 -17.22
CA VAL A 112 6.60 6.73 -18.34
C VAL A 112 7.33 5.87 -19.37
N VAL A 113 8.23 5.00 -18.93
CA VAL A 113 8.94 4.09 -19.84
C VAL A 113 7.97 3.19 -20.59
N TRP A 114 6.98 2.65 -19.90
CA TRP A 114 5.99 1.78 -20.53
C TRP A 114 5.15 2.52 -21.56
N LEU A 115 4.78 3.78 -21.29
CA LEU A 115 3.99 4.57 -22.23
C LEU A 115 4.80 5.00 -23.46
N ILE A 116 6.10 5.23 -23.30
CA ILE A 116 6.97 5.67 -24.40
C ILE A 116 7.45 4.48 -25.23
N PHE A 117 7.78 3.37 -24.59
CA PHE A 117 8.33 2.18 -25.21
C PHE A 117 7.35 1.01 -25.12
#